data_32af9447701ac3810b9e1a3497ef4905
#
_entry.id   32af9447701ac3810b9e1a3497ef4905
#
_cell.length_a   1.000
_cell.length_b   1.000
_cell.length_c   1.000
_cell.angle_alpha   90.00
_cell.angle_beta   90.00
_cell.angle_gamma   90.00
#
_symmetry.space_group_name_H-M   'P 1'
#
loop_
_entity.id
_entity.type
_entity.pdbx_description
1 polymer ?
#
loop_
_entity_poly.entity_id
_entity_poly.type
_entity_poly.pdbx_seq_one_letter_code
_entity_poly.pdbx_strand_id
1 'polypeptide(L)'
;SAPSLARAIDSLNQWQFQVLEAAASLNEPFLEKSVVTLTDKEAKTVLEHLVRIGLVYPSDDGMRLPTQLRDVIGIEPAGLGPASLAKLKLSDLEDAPADAKKVLERLVWGPPRGSVGDIKNPGPGVNWLLEKKFLVPLDQRTVVLPREVAIAMRGGKIHKERFITQPELIG
;
A
#
# COMPACT_ATOMS: atom_id res chain seq x y z
N SER A 1 20.78 -12.05 -6.28
CA SER A 1 20.65 -12.88 -5.08
C SER A 1 20.04 -12.10 -3.93
N ALA A 2 19.51 -12.80 -2.93
CA ALA A 2 18.89 -12.14 -1.78
C ALA A 2 19.85 -11.20 -1.05
N PRO A 3 21.13 -11.57 -0.79
CA PRO A 3 22.07 -10.64 -0.17
C PRO A 3 22.30 -9.37 -0.98
N SER A 4 22.34 -9.48 -2.32
CA SER A 4 22.50 -8.31 -3.20
C SER A 4 21.27 -7.41 -3.15
N LEU A 5 20.06 -7.99 -3.12
CA LEU A 5 18.83 -7.22 -3.01
C LEU A 5 18.74 -6.50 -1.67
N ALA A 6 19.07 -7.18 -0.57
CA ALA A 6 19.06 -6.55 0.74
C ALA A 6 20.02 -5.37 0.78
N ARG A 7 21.21 -5.53 0.20
CA ARG A 7 22.21 -4.46 0.15
C ARG A 7 21.71 -3.28 -0.68
N ALA A 8 21.07 -3.56 -1.82
CA ALA A 8 20.50 -2.51 -2.66
C ALA A 8 19.41 -1.73 -1.91
N ILE A 9 18.54 -2.44 -1.17
CA ILE A 9 17.50 -1.79 -0.37
C ILE A 9 18.12 -0.91 0.71
N ASP A 10 19.16 -1.40 1.40
CA ASP A 10 19.84 -0.64 2.45
C ASP A 10 20.49 0.63 1.91
N SER A 11 20.79 0.69 0.61
CA SER A 11 21.38 1.88 0.00
C SER A 11 20.35 2.99 -0.26
N LEU A 12 19.05 2.69 -0.16
CA LEU A 12 18.00 3.65 -0.48
C LEU A 12 17.79 4.66 0.65
N ASN A 13 17.53 5.91 0.28
CA ASN A 13 17.00 6.87 1.23
C ASN A 13 15.50 6.60 1.43
N GLN A 14 14.87 7.31 2.35
CA GLN A 14 13.47 7.05 2.66
C GLN A 14 12.53 7.37 1.50
N TRP A 15 12.81 8.43 0.74
CA TRP A 15 11.99 8.75 -0.44
C TRP A 15 12.07 7.65 -1.49
N GLN A 16 13.28 7.17 -1.76
CA GLN A 16 13.47 6.07 -2.71
C GLN A 16 12.75 4.81 -2.24
N PHE A 17 12.81 4.52 -0.95
CA PHE A 17 12.10 3.37 -0.40
C PHE A 17 10.57 3.54 -0.50
N GLN A 18 10.05 4.74 -0.28
CA GLN A 18 8.63 5.02 -0.46
C GLN A 18 8.16 4.74 -1.90
N VAL A 19 8.98 5.11 -2.89
CA VAL A 19 8.68 4.81 -4.29
C VAL A 19 8.69 3.30 -4.53
N LEU A 20 9.66 2.59 -3.95
CA LEU A 20 9.71 1.13 -4.06
C LEU A 20 8.47 0.49 -3.44
N GLU A 21 8.02 0.97 -2.28
CA GLU A 21 6.80 0.48 -1.66
C GLU A 21 5.58 0.72 -2.54
N ALA A 22 5.51 1.87 -3.19
CA ALA A 22 4.42 2.17 -4.12
C ALA A 22 4.41 1.16 -5.27
N ALA A 23 5.57 0.88 -5.85
CA ALA A 23 5.69 -0.12 -6.89
C ALA A 23 5.27 -1.51 -6.39
N ALA A 24 5.71 -1.87 -5.19
CA ALA A 24 5.37 -3.17 -4.60
C ALA A 24 3.88 -3.33 -4.33
N SER A 25 3.16 -2.23 -4.13
CA SER A 25 1.73 -2.25 -3.85
C SER A 25 0.87 -2.46 -5.10
N LEU A 26 1.45 -2.32 -6.28
CA LEU A 26 0.70 -2.41 -7.54
C LEU A 26 0.74 -3.83 -8.10
N ASN A 27 -0.29 -4.17 -8.87
CA ASN A 27 -0.31 -5.43 -9.61
C ASN A 27 0.70 -5.37 -10.75
N GLU A 28 1.40 -6.48 -11.00
CA GLU A 28 2.37 -6.55 -12.06
C GLU A 28 1.79 -7.08 -13.36
N PRO A 29 2.22 -6.57 -14.50
CA PRO A 29 3.21 -5.49 -14.66
C PRO A 29 2.60 -4.15 -14.27
N PHE A 30 3.39 -3.29 -13.62
CA PHE A 30 2.91 -1.97 -13.24
C PHE A 30 3.47 -0.90 -14.19
N LEU A 31 2.80 0.25 -14.22
CA LEU A 31 3.19 1.37 -15.07
C LEU A 31 3.78 2.49 -14.22
N GLU A 32 4.74 3.20 -14.81
CA GLU A 32 5.34 4.37 -14.19
C GLU A 32 4.29 5.37 -13.70
N LYS A 33 3.29 5.66 -14.53
CA LYS A 33 2.25 6.62 -14.18
C LYS A 33 1.47 6.22 -12.93
N SER A 34 1.31 4.92 -12.69
CA SER A 34 0.62 4.43 -11.49
C SER A 34 1.43 4.71 -10.25
N VAL A 35 2.74 4.53 -10.31
CA VAL A 35 3.64 4.87 -9.21
C VAL A 35 3.62 6.38 -8.95
N VAL A 36 3.68 7.18 -10.01
CA VAL A 36 3.64 8.65 -9.90
C VAL A 36 2.34 9.09 -9.23
N THR A 37 1.22 8.49 -9.60
CA THR A 37 -0.09 8.82 -9.01
C THR A 37 -0.11 8.54 -7.49
N LEU A 38 0.51 7.44 -7.05
CA LEU A 38 0.56 7.08 -5.63
C LEU A 38 1.57 7.91 -4.83
N THR A 39 2.49 8.57 -5.50
CA THR A 39 3.58 9.33 -4.88
C THR A 39 3.59 10.76 -5.40
N ASP A 40 4.51 11.12 -6.27
CA ASP A 40 4.53 12.38 -6.98
C ASP A 40 5.34 12.26 -8.28
N LYS A 41 5.38 13.34 -9.05
CA LYS A 41 6.02 13.35 -10.37
C LYS A 41 7.52 13.04 -10.31
N GLU A 42 8.18 13.32 -9.20
CA GLU A 42 9.61 13.08 -9.07
C GLU A 42 9.95 11.60 -8.88
N ALA A 43 8.93 10.77 -8.65
CA ALA A 43 9.12 9.33 -8.57
C ALA A 43 9.69 8.73 -9.86
N LYS A 44 9.47 9.38 -11.01
CA LYS A 44 10.03 8.92 -12.27
C LYS A 44 11.54 8.77 -12.20
N THR A 45 12.23 9.79 -11.69
CA THR A 45 13.69 9.75 -11.53
C THR A 45 14.12 8.63 -10.59
N VAL A 46 13.35 8.44 -9.51
CA VAL A 46 13.64 7.37 -8.57
C VAL A 46 13.46 6.00 -9.22
N LEU A 47 12.41 5.81 -10.02
CA LEU A 47 12.22 4.55 -10.75
C LEU A 47 13.39 4.24 -11.67
N GLU A 48 13.91 5.25 -12.37
CA GLU A 48 15.09 5.07 -13.21
C GLU A 48 16.28 4.57 -12.39
N HIS A 49 16.46 5.12 -11.20
CA HIS A 49 17.51 4.67 -10.30
C HIS A 49 17.27 3.22 -9.82
N LEU A 50 16.03 2.90 -9.46
CA LEU A 50 15.69 1.54 -9.01
C LEU A 50 15.94 0.50 -10.12
N VAL A 51 15.69 0.87 -11.37
CA VAL A 51 16.03 0.00 -12.51
C VAL A 51 17.53 -0.20 -12.60
N ARG A 52 18.32 0.88 -12.47
CA ARG A 52 19.78 0.78 -12.57
C ARG A 52 20.38 -0.13 -11.50
N ILE A 53 19.82 -0.14 -10.30
CA ILE A 53 20.37 -0.96 -9.22
C ILE A 53 19.68 -2.33 -9.09
N GLY A 54 18.82 -2.67 -10.03
CA GLY A 54 18.24 -4.01 -10.13
C GLY A 54 17.05 -4.30 -9.22
N LEU A 55 16.45 -3.27 -8.62
CA LEU A 55 15.27 -3.44 -7.76
C LEU A 55 13.96 -3.37 -8.54
N VAL A 56 14.01 -2.88 -9.75
CA VAL A 56 12.88 -2.85 -10.68
C VAL A 56 13.43 -3.25 -12.05
N TYR A 57 12.68 -4.03 -12.80
CA TYR A 57 13.10 -4.36 -14.16
C TYR A 57 11.96 -4.15 -15.14
N PRO A 58 12.26 -3.66 -16.37
CA PRO A 58 11.24 -3.50 -17.39
C PRO A 58 10.82 -4.85 -17.96
N SER A 59 9.57 -4.94 -18.36
CA SER A 59 9.02 -6.08 -19.09
C SER A 59 8.21 -5.54 -20.27
N ASP A 60 7.70 -6.43 -21.13
CA ASP A 60 7.00 -6.01 -22.34
C ASP A 60 5.81 -5.10 -22.06
N ASP A 61 5.09 -5.34 -20.99
CA ASP A 61 3.85 -4.64 -20.68
C ASP A 61 3.98 -3.63 -19.54
N GLY A 62 5.17 -3.38 -19.04
CA GLY A 62 5.37 -2.48 -17.93
C GLY A 62 6.61 -2.85 -17.13
N MET A 63 6.52 -2.71 -15.80
CA MET A 63 7.64 -2.98 -14.91
C MET A 63 7.27 -4.03 -13.88
N ARG A 64 8.29 -4.72 -13.37
CA ARG A 64 8.13 -5.78 -12.36
C ARG A 64 9.22 -5.67 -11.31
N LEU A 65 8.96 -6.26 -10.16
CA LEU A 65 9.95 -6.42 -9.10
C LEU A 65 10.49 -7.85 -9.13
N PRO A 66 11.78 -8.04 -8.82
CA PRO A 66 12.30 -9.38 -8.61
C PRO A 66 11.48 -10.11 -7.54
N THR A 67 11.23 -11.40 -7.76
CA THR A 67 10.40 -12.19 -6.85
C THR A 67 10.95 -12.16 -5.42
N GLN A 68 12.26 -12.30 -5.26
CA GLN A 68 12.92 -12.31 -3.97
C GLN A 68 12.77 -10.98 -3.23
N LEU A 69 12.59 -9.88 -3.97
CA LEU A 69 12.44 -8.57 -3.37
C LEU A 69 11.15 -8.48 -2.55
N ARG A 70 10.11 -9.15 -2.98
CA ARG A 70 8.83 -9.14 -2.27
C ARG A 70 8.93 -9.78 -0.90
N ASP A 71 9.79 -10.79 -0.77
CA ASP A 71 10.04 -11.43 0.54
C ASP A 71 10.71 -10.46 1.51
N VAL A 72 11.57 -9.58 0.99
CA VAL A 72 12.27 -8.60 1.82
C VAL A 72 11.36 -7.42 2.20
N ILE A 73 10.56 -6.94 1.25
CA ILE A 73 9.63 -5.83 1.50
C ILE A 73 8.48 -6.26 2.41
N GLY A 74 8.05 -7.52 2.29
CA GLY A 74 6.93 -8.04 3.04
C GLY A 74 5.62 -8.01 2.27
N ILE A 75 4.58 -8.59 2.86
CA ILE A 75 3.29 -8.78 2.20
C ILE A 75 2.38 -7.55 2.29
N GLU A 76 2.75 -6.57 3.13
CA GLU A 76 1.93 -5.38 3.37
C GLU A 76 2.76 -4.11 3.15
N PRO A 77 3.22 -3.88 1.89
CA PRO A 77 4.05 -2.71 1.61
C PRO A 77 3.28 -1.43 1.97
N ALA A 78 3.95 -0.52 2.66
CA ALA A 78 3.36 0.73 3.14
C ALA A 78 2.14 0.53 4.05
N GLY A 79 2.02 -0.63 4.70
CA GLY A 79 0.87 -0.95 5.56
C GLY A 79 -0.41 -1.19 4.78
N LEU A 80 -0.31 -1.53 3.51
CA LEU A 80 -1.48 -1.80 2.67
C LEU A 80 -1.84 -3.27 2.69
N GLY A 81 -3.14 -3.56 2.76
CA GLY A 81 -3.66 -4.90 2.66
C GLY A 81 -3.69 -5.41 1.22
N PRO A 82 -4.29 -6.59 1.03
CA PRO A 82 -4.41 -7.17 -0.31
C PRO A 82 -5.38 -6.38 -1.18
N ALA A 83 -5.25 -6.54 -2.48
CA ALA A 83 -6.22 -5.98 -3.42
C ALA A 83 -7.59 -6.62 -3.19
N SER A 84 -8.64 -5.83 -3.38
CA SER A 84 -10.01 -6.33 -3.26
C SER A 84 -10.31 -7.30 -4.40
N LEU A 85 -10.98 -8.39 -4.07
CA LEU A 85 -11.53 -9.31 -5.06
C LEU A 85 -12.91 -8.87 -5.53
N ALA A 86 -13.54 -7.97 -4.79
CA ALA A 86 -14.86 -7.44 -5.12
C ALA A 86 -14.73 -6.09 -5.82
N LYS A 87 -15.72 -5.77 -6.64
CA LYS A 87 -15.80 -4.44 -7.23
C LYS A 87 -16.33 -3.49 -6.15
N LEU A 88 -15.58 -2.44 -5.86
CA LEU A 88 -15.89 -1.51 -4.79
C LEU A 88 -16.50 -0.21 -5.35
N LYS A 89 -17.51 0.30 -4.64
CA LYS A 89 -18.03 1.63 -4.90
C LYS A 89 -17.43 2.56 -3.86
N LEU A 90 -16.22 3.06 -4.13
CA LEU A 90 -15.44 3.85 -3.18
C LEU A 90 -16.13 5.15 -2.77
N SER A 91 -17.02 5.70 -3.61
CA SER A 91 -17.78 6.89 -3.25
C SER A 91 -18.68 6.66 -2.03
N ASP A 92 -19.07 5.43 -1.73
CA ASP A 92 -19.87 5.12 -0.55
C ASP A 92 -19.10 5.33 0.77
N LEU A 93 -17.77 5.48 0.72
CA LEU A 93 -16.99 5.78 1.92
C LEU A 93 -17.44 7.10 2.56
N GLU A 94 -17.91 8.03 1.76
CA GLU A 94 -18.41 9.32 2.27
C GLU A 94 -19.65 9.16 3.15
N ASP A 95 -20.40 8.10 2.95
CA ASP A 95 -21.63 7.81 3.67
C ASP A 95 -21.41 6.96 4.92
N ALA A 96 -20.17 6.65 5.26
CA ALA A 96 -19.86 5.78 6.37
C ALA A 96 -20.39 6.37 7.70
N PRO A 97 -21.10 5.56 8.50
CA PRO A 97 -21.50 5.98 9.85
C PRO A 97 -20.28 6.26 10.73
N ALA A 98 -20.48 7.02 11.79
CA ALA A 98 -19.38 7.41 12.68
C ALA A 98 -18.59 6.20 13.21
N ASP A 99 -19.27 5.12 13.58
CA ASP A 99 -18.63 3.91 14.08
C ASP A 99 -17.73 3.26 13.00
N ALA A 100 -18.22 3.24 11.76
CA ALA A 100 -17.44 2.71 10.64
C ALA A 100 -16.22 3.59 10.36
N LYS A 101 -16.38 4.91 10.42
CA LYS A 101 -15.25 5.83 10.21
C LYS A 101 -14.14 5.61 11.23
N LYS A 102 -14.51 5.37 12.49
CA LYS A 102 -13.51 5.09 13.53
C LYS A 102 -12.71 3.83 13.26
N VAL A 103 -13.38 2.80 12.75
CA VAL A 103 -12.70 1.55 12.38
C VAL A 103 -11.72 1.82 11.22
N LEU A 104 -12.18 2.52 10.20
CA LEU A 104 -11.33 2.86 9.05
C LEU A 104 -10.11 3.68 9.48
N GLU A 105 -10.29 4.68 10.34
CA GLU A 105 -9.20 5.52 10.81
C GLU A 105 -8.11 4.73 11.52
N ARG A 106 -8.48 3.67 12.24
CA ARG A 106 -7.50 2.82 12.92
C ARG A 106 -6.70 1.97 11.96
N LEU A 107 -7.27 1.61 10.82
CA LEU A 107 -6.66 0.66 9.89
C LEU A 107 -6.00 1.32 8.69
N VAL A 108 -6.37 2.57 8.39
CA VAL A 108 -6.00 3.22 7.12
C VAL A 108 -4.49 3.32 6.90
N TRP A 109 -3.71 3.57 7.95
CA TRP A 109 -2.25 3.72 7.83
C TRP A 109 -1.49 2.45 8.20
N GLY A 110 -2.22 1.35 8.43
CA GLY A 110 -1.65 0.08 8.81
C GLY A 110 -1.39 -0.05 10.31
N PRO A 111 -1.29 -1.27 10.81
CA PRO A 111 -1.55 -2.49 10.04
C PRO A 111 -2.97 -2.56 9.52
N PRO A 112 -3.19 -3.20 8.35
CA PRO A 112 -4.53 -3.23 7.73
C PRO A 112 -5.46 -4.24 8.35
N ARG A 113 -5.01 -5.01 9.33
CA ARG A 113 -5.78 -6.07 9.97
C ARG A 113 -6.31 -5.63 11.32
N GLY A 114 -7.52 -6.05 11.64
CA GLY A 114 -8.13 -5.74 12.92
C GLY A 114 -8.89 -6.93 13.48
N SER A 115 -8.99 -6.98 14.82
CA SER A 115 -9.79 -7.96 15.52
C SER A 115 -11.21 -7.45 15.74
N VAL A 116 -12.20 -8.31 15.56
CA VAL A 116 -13.61 -7.92 15.66
C VAL A 116 -14.40 -8.75 16.67
N GLY A 117 -13.75 -9.55 17.48
CA GLY A 117 -14.45 -10.42 18.43
C GLY A 117 -15.14 -11.58 17.75
N ASP A 118 -16.24 -11.35 17.05
CA ASP A 118 -16.97 -12.37 16.29
C ASP A 118 -17.47 -11.77 15.00
N ILE A 119 -17.05 -12.35 13.86
CA ILE A 119 -17.43 -11.88 12.54
C ILE A 119 -18.94 -11.96 12.28
N LYS A 120 -19.64 -12.84 12.97
CA LYS A 120 -21.08 -13.00 12.83
C LYS A 120 -21.85 -11.91 13.55
N ASN A 121 -21.24 -11.27 14.53
CA ASN A 121 -21.84 -10.19 15.30
C ASN A 121 -20.78 -9.14 15.64
N PRO A 122 -20.23 -8.45 14.63
CA PRO A 122 -19.04 -7.61 14.83
C PRO A 122 -19.35 -6.18 15.29
N GLY A 123 -20.62 -5.85 15.50
CA GLY A 123 -21.05 -4.49 15.77
C GLY A 123 -21.43 -3.75 14.50
N PRO A 124 -22.18 -2.64 14.64
CA PRO A 124 -22.80 -1.96 13.50
C PRO A 124 -21.79 -1.33 12.54
N GLY A 125 -20.71 -0.74 13.05
CA GLY A 125 -19.72 -0.10 12.19
C GLY A 125 -18.99 -1.12 11.31
N VAL A 126 -18.50 -2.20 11.92
CA VAL A 126 -17.83 -3.27 11.18
C VAL A 126 -18.82 -3.94 10.22
N ASN A 127 -20.06 -4.18 10.68
CA ASN A 127 -21.06 -4.80 9.82
C ASN A 127 -21.31 -3.98 8.56
N TRP A 128 -21.44 -2.67 8.69
CA TRP A 128 -21.62 -1.78 7.55
C TRP A 128 -20.46 -1.90 6.56
N LEU A 129 -19.23 -1.92 7.07
CA LEU A 129 -18.04 -2.05 6.24
C LEU A 129 -17.98 -3.40 5.54
N LEU A 130 -18.35 -4.48 6.22
CA LEU A 130 -18.38 -5.82 5.62
C LEU A 130 -19.43 -5.90 4.49
N GLU A 131 -20.59 -5.29 4.70
CA GLU A 131 -21.64 -5.27 3.66
C GLU A 131 -21.19 -4.51 2.43
N LYS A 132 -20.46 -3.42 2.60
CA LYS A 132 -19.93 -2.62 1.49
C LYS A 132 -18.67 -3.23 0.87
N LYS A 133 -18.14 -4.30 1.44
CA LYS A 133 -16.88 -4.93 1.03
C LYS A 133 -15.66 -4.04 1.28
N PHE A 134 -15.79 -3.05 2.14
CA PHE A 134 -14.70 -2.18 2.57
C PHE A 134 -13.85 -2.82 3.67
N LEU A 135 -14.33 -3.88 4.27
CA LEU A 135 -13.56 -4.82 5.07
C LEU A 135 -13.87 -6.22 4.58
N VAL A 136 -12.89 -7.09 4.66
CA VAL A 136 -13.03 -8.49 4.24
C VAL A 136 -12.65 -9.39 5.42
N PRO A 137 -13.46 -10.41 5.74
CA PRO A 137 -13.09 -11.31 6.82
C PRO A 137 -11.94 -12.23 6.39
N LEU A 138 -10.94 -12.36 7.25
CA LEU A 138 -9.85 -13.32 7.06
C LEU A 138 -10.15 -14.63 7.78
N ASP A 139 -10.79 -14.54 8.94
CA ASP A 139 -11.24 -15.67 9.74
C ASP A 139 -12.40 -15.20 10.61
N GLN A 140 -12.77 -15.98 11.62
CA GLN A 140 -13.92 -15.67 12.48
C GLN A 140 -13.73 -14.44 13.37
N ARG A 141 -12.50 -13.96 13.51
CA ARG A 141 -12.18 -12.87 14.44
C ARG A 141 -11.34 -11.77 13.85
N THR A 142 -10.95 -11.90 12.59
CA THR A 142 -10.01 -10.96 11.98
C THR A 142 -10.57 -10.47 10.65
N VAL A 143 -10.43 -9.18 10.44
CA VAL A 143 -10.78 -8.53 9.16
C VAL A 143 -9.55 -7.84 8.60
N VAL A 144 -9.57 -7.58 7.29
CA VAL A 144 -8.51 -6.84 6.63
C VAL A 144 -9.12 -5.72 5.79
N LEU A 145 -8.42 -4.58 5.77
CA LEU A 145 -8.79 -3.44 4.94
C LEU A 145 -8.18 -3.63 3.55
N PRO A 146 -8.99 -3.72 2.49
CA PRO A 146 -8.46 -3.82 1.14
C PRO A 146 -7.61 -2.61 0.76
N ARG A 147 -6.62 -2.85 -0.09
CA ARG A 147 -5.68 -1.83 -0.56
C ARG A 147 -6.39 -0.61 -1.13
N GLU A 148 -7.37 -0.82 -1.98
CA GLU A 148 -8.08 0.27 -2.66
C GLU A 148 -8.79 1.19 -1.67
N VAL A 149 -9.35 0.63 -0.60
CA VAL A 149 -10.01 1.42 0.44
C VAL A 149 -9.00 2.27 1.18
N ALA A 150 -7.87 1.67 1.58
CA ALA A 150 -6.82 2.41 2.27
C ALA A 150 -6.28 3.55 1.41
N ILE A 151 -6.00 3.30 0.14
CA ILE A 151 -5.48 4.34 -0.76
C ILE A 151 -6.50 5.46 -0.93
N ALA A 152 -7.78 5.13 -1.11
CA ALA A 152 -8.83 6.15 -1.20
C ALA A 152 -8.90 7.01 0.07
N MET A 153 -8.82 6.38 1.24
CA MET A 153 -8.82 7.08 2.53
C MET A 153 -7.56 7.92 2.74
N ARG A 154 -6.45 7.53 2.11
CA ARG A 154 -5.18 8.30 2.14
C ARG A 154 -5.16 9.44 1.12
N GLY A 155 -6.28 9.71 0.45
CA GLY A 155 -6.35 10.75 -0.57
C GLY A 155 -5.69 10.36 -1.89
N GLY A 156 -5.60 9.07 -2.18
CA GLY A 156 -4.99 8.56 -3.42
C GLY A 156 -3.48 8.40 -3.35
N LYS A 157 -2.88 8.60 -2.18
CA LYS A 157 -1.42 8.54 -2.00
C LYS A 157 -1.02 7.37 -1.11
N ILE A 158 0.21 6.89 -1.31
CA ILE A 158 0.72 5.75 -0.57
C ILE A 158 1.19 6.15 0.84
N HIS A 159 1.62 7.40 1.02
CA HIS A 159 2.07 7.95 2.29
C HIS A 159 1.44 9.30 2.55
N LYS A 160 1.35 9.69 3.84
CA LYS A 160 0.80 11.00 4.24
C LYS A 160 1.56 12.14 3.59
N GLU A 161 2.89 12.00 3.56
CA GLU A 161 3.75 12.98 2.96
C GLU A 161 4.98 12.28 2.41
N ARG A 162 5.60 12.92 1.44
CA ARG A 162 6.86 12.46 0.91
C ARG A 162 7.94 12.68 1.96
N PHE A 163 8.60 11.60 2.36
CA PHE A 163 9.73 11.73 3.26
C PHE A 163 10.99 12.00 2.44
N ILE A 164 11.57 13.18 2.63
CA ILE A 164 12.77 13.59 1.94
C ILE A 164 13.92 13.61 2.93
N THR A 165 14.94 12.76 2.68
CA THR A 165 16.19 12.88 3.39
C THR A 165 16.93 14.06 2.77
N GLN A 166 17.23 15.06 3.57
CA GLN A 166 17.78 16.30 3.08
C GLN A 166 19.19 16.50 3.64
N PRO A 167 20.22 15.89 3.01
CA PRO A 167 21.59 16.11 3.48
C PRO A 167 21.96 17.59 3.52
N GLU A 168 21.42 18.34 2.59
CA GLU A 168 21.62 19.78 2.51
C GLU A 168 21.09 20.53 3.72
N LEU A 169 20.18 19.92 4.48
CA LEU A 169 19.68 20.53 5.72
C LEU A 169 20.71 20.49 6.83
N ILE A 170 21.72 19.66 6.65
CA ILE A 170 22.79 19.49 7.63
C ILE A 170 23.89 20.51 7.39
N GLY A 171 23.94 20.96 6.20
CA GLY A 171 25.03 21.75 5.66
C GLY A 171 25.28 23.07 6.27
#